data_41d0c5427f7b4df0bdee2a4a19f0732a
#
_entry.id   41d0c5427f7b4df0bdee2a4a19f0732a
#
_cell.length_a   1.000
_cell.length_b   1.000
_cell.length_c   1.000
_cell.angle_alpha   90.00
_cell.angle_beta   90.00
_cell.angle_gamma   90.00
#
_symmetry.space_group_name_H-M   'P 1'
#
loop_
_entity.id
_entity.type
_entity.pdbx_description
1 polymer ?
#
loop_
_entity_poly.entity_id
_entity_poly.type
_entity_poly.pdbx_seq_one_letter_code
_entity_poly.pdbx_strand_id
1 'polypeptide(L)'
;MKCVVNLQNMEPDTDERSLRHRVRERDKKVLRDTYKLINTENSPSKRLNMGYTTIYPTGSTTGHTHDDLEEVYFVISGEGIMVVGEEEFEIKTGDGLYVPPGVFHTTYQTGNLPLVVLWVTGRVD
;
A
#
# COMPACT_ATOMS: atom_id res chain seq x y z
N MET A 1 -11.08 27.20 -25.25
CA MET A 1 -11.33 26.38 -24.04
C MET A 1 -10.85 24.96 -24.26
N LYS A 2 -10.14 24.43 -23.33
CA LYS A 2 -9.73 23.03 -23.39
C LYS A 2 -10.73 22.17 -22.63
N CYS A 3 -11.13 21.07 -23.26
CA CYS A 3 -12.02 20.07 -22.68
C CYS A 3 -11.31 18.74 -22.45
N VAL A 4 -10.07 18.81 -21.99
CA VAL A 4 -9.33 17.60 -21.63
C VAL A 4 -9.07 17.63 -20.14
N VAL A 5 -9.55 16.62 -19.45
CA VAL A 5 -9.33 16.42 -18.03
C VAL A 5 -8.75 15.05 -17.78
N ASN A 6 -7.97 14.93 -16.73
CA ASN A 6 -7.39 13.64 -16.33
C ASN A 6 -7.96 13.26 -14.97
N LEU A 7 -8.55 12.08 -14.89
CA LEU A 7 -9.14 11.55 -13.68
C LEU A 7 -8.13 11.56 -12.51
N GLN A 8 -6.86 11.33 -12.77
CA GLN A 8 -5.84 11.30 -11.73
C GLN A 8 -5.63 12.67 -11.06
N ASN A 9 -5.98 13.75 -11.75
CA ASN A 9 -5.87 15.12 -11.24
C ASN A 9 -7.17 15.63 -10.65
N MET A 10 -8.18 14.78 -10.57
CA MET A 10 -9.50 15.15 -10.06
C MET A 10 -9.70 14.62 -8.64
N GLU A 11 -10.54 15.31 -7.90
CA GLU A 11 -11.01 14.84 -6.61
C GLU A 11 -12.48 14.43 -6.73
N PRO A 12 -12.89 13.34 -6.05
CA PRO A 12 -14.31 12.97 -6.01
C PRO A 12 -15.10 14.01 -5.23
N ASP A 13 -16.39 14.06 -5.45
CA ASP A 13 -17.24 14.93 -4.64
C ASP A 13 -17.20 14.50 -3.16
N THR A 14 -17.60 15.44 -2.30
CA THR A 14 -17.59 15.23 -0.85
C THR A 14 -18.98 15.03 -0.28
N ASP A 15 -19.94 14.70 -1.14
CA ASP A 15 -21.29 14.35 -0.73
C ASP A 15 -21.25 13.23 0.32
N GLU A 16 -22.18 13.27 1.28
CA GLU A 16 -22.20 12.29 2.37
C GLU A 16 -22.37 10.83 1.89
N ARG A 17 -22.77 10.63 0.64
CA ARG A 17 -22.89 9.30 0.02
C ARG A 17 -21.60 8.84 -0.60
N SER A 18 -20.60 9.69 -0.74
CA SER A 18 -19.34 9.31 -1.35
C SER A 18 -18.51 8.43 -0.40
N LEU A 19 -17.73 7.53 -0.99
CA LEU A 19 -16.84 6.67 -0.21
C LEU A 19 -15.83 7.50 0.59
N ARG A 20 -15.27 8.54 -0.03
CA ARG A 20 -14.30 9.42 0.64
C ARG A 20 -14.87 10.10 1.87
N HIS A 21 -16.09 10.60 1.78
CA HIS A 21 -16.75 11.21 2.92
C HIS A 21 -16.91 10.20 4.05
N ARG A 22 -17.44 9.02 3.73
CA ARG A 22 -17.69 7.95 4.71
C ARG A 22 -16.42 7.46 5.38
N VAL A 23 -15.32 7.39 4.62
CA VAL A 23 -14.04 6.94 5.19
C VAL A 23 -13.43 8.00 6.10
N ARG A 24 -13.55 9.28 5.74
CA ARG A 24 -13.05 10.38 6.56
C ARG A 24 -13.71 10.47 7.93
N GLU A 25 -14.97 10.07 8.01
CA GLU A 25 -15.74 10.09 9.27
C GLU A 25 -15.38 8.90 10.18
N ARG A 26 -14.51 7.99 9.74
CA ARG A 26 -14.08 6.85 10.54
C ARG A 26 -12.82 7.16 11.31
N ASP A 27 -12.71 6.60 12.51
CA ASP A 27 -11.51 6.67 13.32
C ASP A 27 -10.35 5.86 12.71
N LYS A 28 -10.69 4.82 11.94
CA LYS A 28 -9.71 3.94 11.31
C LYS A 28 -9.78 4.08 9.80
N LYS A 29 -8.62 4.32 9.19
CA LYS A 29 -8.49 4.47 7.74
C LYS A 29 -7.81 3.29 7.07
N VAL A 30 -7.70 2.18 7.76
CA VAL A 30 -7.22 0.94 7.16
C VAL A 30 -8.32 0.44 6.23
N LEU A 31 -8.03 0.49 4.93
CA LEU A 31 -8.99 0.12 3.88
C LEU A 31 -8.20 -0.57 2.78
N ARG A 32 -8.04 -1.88 2.92
CA ARG A 32 -7.23 -2.68 2.02
C ARG A 32 -7.69 -4.12 2.01
N ASP A 33 -7.33 -4.81 0.93
CA ASP A 33 -7.41 -6.28 0.86
C ASP A 33 -6.00 -6.82 0.61
N THR A 34 -5.61 -7.82 1.38
CA THR A 34 -4.32 -8.48 1.23
C THR A 34 -4.54 -9.96 0.94
N TYR A 35 -3.86 -10.44 -0.09
CA TYR A 35 -3.83 -11.85 -0.48
C TYR A 35 -2.44 -12.41 -0.18
N LYS A 36 -2.37 -13.40 0.68
CA LYS A 36 -1.12 -14.11 0.99
C LYS A 36 -0.94 -15.23 -0.02
N LEU A 37 -0.17 -14.94 -1.07
CA LEU A 37 -0.03 -15.84 -2.21
C LEU A 37 0.82 -17.05 -1.87
N ILE A 38 1.98 -16.81 -1.24
CA ILE A 38 2.92 -17.86 -0.85
C ILE A 38 3.40 -17.59 0.56
N ASN A 39 3.34 -18.59 1.39
CA ASN A 39 3.90 -18.54 2.74
C ASN A 39 4.37 -19.93 3.16
N THR A 40 4.81 -20.08 4.41
CA THR A 40 5.30 -21.34 4.93
C THR A 40 4.19 -22.36 5.20
N GLU A 41 2.94 -21.93 5.24
CA GLU A 41 1.79 -22.81 5.49
C GLU A 41 1.24 -23.42 4.21
N ASN A 42 1.25 -22.66 3.10
CA ASN A 42 0.65 -23.11 1.84
C ASN A 42 1.67 -23.62 0.83
N SER A 43 2.96 -23.63 1.17
CA SER A 43 4.04 -24.03 0.27
C SER A 43 5.22 -24.59 1.05
N PRO A 44 6.19 -25.23 0.38
CA PRO A 44 7.43 -25.66 1.02
C PRO A 44 8.41 -24.53 1.38
N SER A 45 8.03 -23.28 1.17
CA SER A 45 8.90 -22.15 1.51
C SER A 45 9.26 -22.14 2.99
N LYS A 46 10.53 -21.91 3.27
CA LYS A 46 11.04 -21.88 4.64
C LYS A 46 11.18 -20.44 5.16
N ARG A 47 11.43 -19.48 4.26
CA ARG A 47 11.80 -18.11 4.62
C ARG A 47 11.04 -17.05 3.88
N LEU A 48 10.45 -17.39 2.74
CA LEU A 48 9.84 -16.39 1.84
C LEU A 48 8.33 -16.37 1.97
N ASN A 49 7.80 -15.16 1.96
CA ASN A 49 6.38 -14.91 1.81
C ASN A 49 6.17 -13.94 0.67
N MET A 50 5.12 -14.14 -0.10
CA MET A 50 4.72 -13.24 -1.17
C MET A 50 3.25 -12.88 -1.00
N GLY A 51 2.96 -11.61 -1.11
CA GLY A 51 1.60 -11.13 -1.01
C GLY A 51 1.27 -10.06 -2.02
N TYR A 52 0.00 -9.84 -2.16
CA TYR A 52 -0.60 -8.88 -3.08
C TYR A 52 -1.60 -8.06 -2.29
N THR A 53 -1.45 -6.74 -2.29
CA THR A 53 -2.30 -5.85 -1.53
C THR A 53 -2.90 -4.78 -2.42
N THR A 54 -4.22 -4.61 -2.32
CA THR A 54 -4.93 -3.48 -2.91
C THR A 54 -5.31 -2.52 -1.80
N ILE A 55 -4.83 -1.28 -1.90
CA ILE A 55 -5.17 -0.21 -0.96
C ILE A 55 -6.12 0.73 -1.66
N TYR A 56 -7.32 0.83 -1.13
CA TYR A 56 -8.41 1.60 -1.75
C TYR A 56 -8.24 3.09 -1.52
N PRO A 57 -8.92 3.94 -2.32
CA PRO A 57 -8.83 5.38 -2.15
C PRO A 57 -9.09 5.81 -0.71
N THR A 58 -8.26 6.71 -0.21
CA THR A 58 -8.17 7.20 1.17
C THR A 58 -7.66 6.19 2.19
N GLY A 59 -7.33 4.98 1.74
CA GLY A 59 -6.89 3.91 2.62
C GLY A 59 -5.40 3.93 2.91
N SER A 60 -5.04 3.14 3.89
CA SER A 60 -3.65 2.86 4.23
C SER A 60 -3.54 1.42 4.74
N THR A 61 -2.30 0.94 4.86
CA THR A 61 -2.04 -0.28 5.60
C THR A 61 -1.91 0.05 7.09
N THR A 62 -2.02 -0.98 7.93
CA THR A 62 -1.65 -0.84 9.34
C THR A 62 -0.13 -0.78 9.41
N GLY A 63 0.40 0.28 10.02
CA GLY A 63 1.84 0.36 10.18
C GLY A 63 2.36 -0.75 11.09
N HIS A 64 3.53 -1.29 10.78
CA HIS A 64 4.12 -2.37 11.56
C HIS A 64 5.65 -2.38 11.46
N THR A 65 6.25 -3.20 12.31
CA THR A 65 7.68 -3.44 12.36
C THR A 65 7.91 -4.94 12.44
N HIS A 66 8.85 -5.44 11.64
CA HIS A 66 9.31 -6.82 11.71
C HIS A 66 10.79 -6.85 12.05
N ASP A 67 11.15 -7.45 13.17
CA ASP A 67 12.57 -7.52 13.59
C ASP A 67 13.37 -8.54 12.81
N ASP A 68 12.72 -9.56 12.29
CA ASP A 68 13.35 -10.71 11.66
C ASP A 68 13.01 -10.85 10.17
N LEU A 69 12.39 -9.86 9.56
CA LEU A 69 12.02 -9.88 8.16
C LEU A 69 12.57 -8.65 7.43
N GLU A 70 13.14 -8.88 6.26
CA GLU A 70 13.32 -7.81 5.27
C GLU A 70 12.21 -7.92 4.23
N GLU A 71 11.91 -6.81 3.58
CA GLU A 71 10.79 -6.71 2.66
C GLU A 71 11.16 -5.95 1.40
N VAL A 72 10.60 -6.38 0.27
CA VAL A 72 10.62 -5.59 -0.95
C VAL A 72 9.19 -5.41 -1.44
N TYR A 73 8.92 -4.26 -2.03
CA TYR A 73 7.64 -3.92 -2.64
C TYR A 73 7.83 -3.57 -4.10
N PHE A 74 6.86 -3.93 -4.91
CA PHE A 74 6.77 -3.48 -6.29
C PHE A 74 5.37 -2.91 -6.52
N VAL A 75 5.31 -1.67 -7.02
CA VAL A 75 4.03 -1.02 -7.30
C VAL A 75 3.54 -1.47 -8.67
N ILE A 76 2.45 -2.24 -8.68
CA ILE A 76 1.84 -2.74 -9.92
C ILE A 76 1.04 -1.64 -10.60
N SER A 77 0.24 -0.88 -9.82
CA SER A 77 -0.56 0.21 -10.35
C SER A 77 -0.94 1.19 -9.26
N GLY A 78 -1.25 2.42 -9.67
CA GLY A 78 -1.63 3.47 -8.75
C GLY A 78 -0.46 4.27 -8.23
N GLU A 79 -0.72 5.07 -7.23
CA GLU A 79 0.29 5.91 -6.58
C GLU A 79 0.01 6.05 -5.10
N GLY A 80 1.02 6.39 -4.35
CA GLY A 80 0.89 6.53 -2.90
C GLY A 80 2.13 7.09 -2.25
N ILE A 81 2.16 6.96 -0.93
CA ILE A 81 3.29 7.34 -0.10
C ILE A 81 3.67 6.13 0.75
N MET A 82 4.95 5.80 0.75
CA MET A 82 5.52 4.79 1.64
C MET A 82 6.34 5.49 2.71
N VAL A 83 6.00 5.22 3.97
CA VAL A 83 6.78 5.67 5.12
C VAL A 83 7.68 4.52 5.56
N VAL A 84 8.98 4.78 5.64
CA VAL A 84 9.97 3.82 6.12
C VAL A 84 10.80 4.53 7.18
N GLY A 85 10.58 4.17 8.44
CA GLY A 85 11.19 4.90 9.55
C GLY A 85 10.70 6.33 9.59
N GLU A 86 11.64 7.28 9.48
CA GLU A 86 11.34 8.71 9.46
C GLU A 86 11.29 9.29 8.03
N GLU A 87 11.51 8.46 7.02
CA GLU A 87 11.52 8.92 5.63
C GLU A 87 10.20 8.64 4.94
N GLU A 88 9.81 9.54 4.06
CA GLU A 88 8.62 9.38 3.22
C GLU A 88 9.04 9.39 1.75
N PHE A 89 8.45 8.48 0.98
CA PHE A 89 8.71 8.35 -0.44
C PHE A 89 7.40 8.38 -1.20
N GLU A 90 7.32 9.22 -2.23
CA GLU A 90 6.25 9.10 -3.22
C GLU A 90 6.53 7.88 -4.08
N ILE A 91 5.53 7.03 -4.23
CA ILE A 91 5.63 5.80 -5.03
C ILE A 91 4.54 5.78 -6.09
N LYS A 92 4.86 5.16 -7.21
CA LYS A 92 3.95 5.01 -8.35
C LYS A 92 4.26 3.74 -9.11
N THR A 93 3.40 3.43 -10.08
CA THR A 93 3.55 2.25 -10.93
C THR A 93 4.99 2.06 -11.41
N GLY A 94 5.52 0.87 -11.20
CA GLY A 94 6.86 0.50 -11.62
C GLY A 94 7.95 0.71 -10.57
N ASP A 95 7.63 1.32 -9.44
CA ASP A 95 8.62 1.55 -8.39
C ASP A 95 8.86 0.29 -7.57
N GLY A 96 10.13 0.06 -7.26
CA GLY A 96 10.55 -0.94 -6.28
C GLY A 96 11.02 -0.26 -4.99
N LEU A 97 10.78 -0.89 -3.85
CA LEU A 97 11.15 -0.34 -2.56
C LEU A 97 11.64 -1.44 -1.63
N TYR A 98 12.67 -1.14 -0.86
CA TYR A 98 13.21 -2.04 0.14
C TYR A 98 12.94 -1.51 1.56
N VAL A 99 12.52 -2.41 2.44
CA VAL A 99 12.32 -2.11 3.87
C VAL A 99 13.24 -3.02 4.68
N PRO A 100 14.19 -2.43 5.43
CA PRO A 100 15.08 -3.23 6.28
C PRO A 100 14.36 -3.79 7.50
N PRO A 101 14.91 -4.86 8.12
CA PRO A 101 14.36 -5.38 9.37
C PRO A 101 14.37 -4.33 10.48
N GLY A 102 13.40 -4.39 11.36
CA GLY A 102 13.33 -3.54 12.55
C GLY A 102 12.90 -2.10 12.30
N VAL A 103 12.50 -1.78 11.07
CA VAL A 103 12.09 -0.41 10.71
C VAL A 103 10.59 -0.36 10.51
N PHE A 104 9.94 0.58 11.19
CA PHE A 104 8.51 0.81 11.02
C PHE A 104 8.21 1.26 9.59
N HIS A 105 7.17 0.71 9.02
CA HIS A 105 6.71 1.11 7.69
C HIS A 105 5.20 1.04 7.56
N THR A 106 4.67 1.90 6.70
CA THR A 106 3.25 1.94 6.37
C THR A 106 3.08 2.54 4.98
N THR A 107 1.99 2.19 4.32
CA THR A 107 1.71 2.63 2.96
C THR A 107 0.37 3.35 2.92
N TYR A 108 0.35 4.49 2.27
CA TYR A 108 -0.85 5.30 2.06
C TYR A 108 -1.16 5.40 0.59
N GLN A 109 -2.43 5.21 0.24
CA GLN A 109 -2.89 5.45 -1.12
C GLN A 109 -3.09 6.95 -1.33
N THR A 110 -2.70 7.44 -2.51
CA THR A 110 -2.98 8.82 -2.96
C THR A 110 -3.61 8.77 -4.35
N GLY A 111 -4.16 9.91 -4.79
CA GLY A 111 -4.85 9.96 -6.07
C GLY A 111 -6.22 9.31 -6.02
N ASN A 112 -6.76 9.00 -7.19
CA ASN A 112 -8.13 8.51 -7.35
C ASN A 112 -8.25 7.02 -7.65
N LEU A 113 -7.13 6.37 -7.92
CA LEU A 113 -7.10 4.94 -8.26
C LEU A 113 -6.55 4.13 -7.08
N PRO A 114 -6.98 2.88 -6.93
CA PRO A 114 -6.39 2.02 -5.92
C PRO A 114 -4.87 1.89 -6.14
N LEU A 115 -4.15 1.78 -5.03
CA LEU A 115 -2.73 1.46 -5.05
C LEU A 115 -2.58 -0.04 -4.90
N VAL A 116 -1.96 -0.68 -5.88
CA VAL A 116 -1.77 -2.13 -5.90
C VAL A 116 -0.28 -2.43 -5.81
N VAL A 117 0.10 -3.20 -4.80
CA VAL A 117 1.48 -3.56 -4.56
C VAL A 117 1.65 -5.07 -4.44
N LEU A 118 2.75 -5.55 -4.99
CA LEU A 118 3.24 -6.90 -4.75
C LEU A 118 4.38 -6.79 -3.74
N TRP A 119 4.39 -7.64 -2.74
CA TRP A 119 5.44 -7.61 -1.73
C TRP A 119 5.98 -9.01 -1.46
N VAL A 120 7.25 -9.04 -1.10
CA VAL A 120 7.94 -10.26 -0.70
C VAL A 120 8.67 -9.98 0.61
N THR A 121 8.50 -10.85 1.58
CA THR A 121 9.30 -10.81 2.81
C THR A 121 10.19 -12.04 2.86
N GLY A 122 11.35 -11.88 3.47
CA GLY A 122 12.28 -12.97 3.72
C GLY A 122 12.85 -12.88 5.13
N ARG A 123 12.97 -14.01 5.81
CA ARG A 123 13.57 -14.02 7.14
C ARG A 123 15.07 -13.81 7.09
N VAL A 124 15.54 -12.95 7.99
CA VAL A 124 16.94 -12.70 8.24
C VAL A 124 17.27 -13.20 9.65
N ASP A 125 18.12 -14.16 9.77
CA ASP A 125 18.55 -14.74 11.07
C ASP A 125 19.97 -15.28 11.03
#